data_76a46be312307199ad9243de0fadeb42
#
_entry.id   76a46be312307199ad9243de0fadeb42
#
_cell.length_a   1.000
_cell.length_b   1.000
_cell.length_c   1.000
_cell.angle_alpha   90.00
_cell.angle_beta   90.00
_cell.angle_gamma   90.00
#
_symmetry.space_group_name_H-M   'P 1'
#
loop_
_entity.id
_entity.type
_entity.pdbx_description
1 polymer ?
#
loop_
_entity_poly.entity_id
_entity_poly.type
_entity_poly.pdbx_seq_one_letter_code
_entity_poly.pdbx_strand_id
1 'polypeptide(L)'
;MVRIQQGASSVRASDPSQKQELGHRIARLRLERNLTKAQLAEQSGISKRTLERLEAGAAATQLSLFLRVLRQLDLLERLGLLLPEPKPSPITLLRQQEGDRKRASRRPPPKPTAPWRWGQP
;
A
#
# COMPACT_ATOMS: atom_id res chain seq x y z
N MET A 1 21.41 1.45 24.81
CA MET A 1 21.47 0.04 24.38
C MET A 1 20.11 -0.64 24.47
N VAL A 2 19.48 -0.54 25.62
CA VAL A 2 18.18 -1.21 25.81
C VAL A 2 17.11 -0.69 24.86
N ARG A 3 17.10 0.59 24.53
CA ARG A 3 16.13 1.19 23.62
C ARG A 3 16.22 0.65 22.20
N ILE A 4 17.43 0.40 21.73
CA ILE A 4 17.65 -0.14 20.38
C ILE A 4 17.13 -1.57 20.31
N GLN A 5 17.35 -2.34 21.35
CA GLN A 5 16.84 -3.70 21.45
C GLN A 5 15.32 -3.74 21.51
N GLN A 6 14.70 -2.81 22.22
CA GLN A 6 13.25 -2.70 22.28
C GLN A 6 12.65 -2.35 20.91
N GLY A 7 13.29 -1.46 20.18
CA GLY A 7 12.85 -1.14 18.81
C GLY A 7 12.95 -2.35 17.90
N ALA A 8 14.03 -3.10 17.98
CA ALA A 8 14.22 -4.31 17.19
C ALA A 8 13.21 -5.39 17.60
N SER A 9 12.90 -5.50 18.87
CA SER A 9 11.89 -6.44 19.36
C SER A 9 10.51 -6.11 18.84
N SER A 10 10.16 -4.82 18.77
CA SER A 10 8.88 -4.38 18.23
C SER A 10 8.71 -4.77 16.76
N VAL A 11 9.76 -4.62 15.97
CA VAL A 11 9.74 -5.00 14.55
C VAL A 11 9.60 -6.51 14.36
N ARG A 12 10.15 -7.29 15.29
CA ARG A 12 10.13 -8.74 15.22
C ARG A 12 8.96 -9.37 15.98
N ALA A 13 8.09 -8.55 16.55
CA ALA A 13 6.96 -9.04 17.30
C ALA A 13 5.97 -9.80 16.41
N SER A 14 5.12 -10.59 17.04
CA SER A 14 4.06 -11.32 16.36
C SER A 14 3.05 -10.38 15.72
N ASP A 15 2.27 -10.87 14.74
CA ASP A 15 1.23 -10.09 14.07
C ASP A 15 0.31 -9.34 15.02
N PRO A 16 -0.24 -9.95 16.10
CA PRO A 16 -1.08 -9.22 17.04
C PRO A 16 -0.37 -8.03 17.69
N SER A 17 0.89 -8.23 18.08
CA SER A 17 1.68 -7.14 18.68
C SER A 17 1.97 -6.03 17.70
N GLN A 18 2.24 -6.36 16.45
CA GLN A 18 2.47 -5.38 15.39
C GLN A 18 1.20 -4.56 15.11
N LYS A 19 0.05 -5.21 15.07
CA LYS A 19 -1.23 -4.52 14.87
C LYS A 19 -1.53 -3.58 16.02
N GLN A 20 -1.28 -3.98 17.24
CA GLN A 20 -1.45 -3.14 18.41
C GLN A 20 -0.53 -1.94 18.37
N GLU A 21 0.72 -2.13 18.03
CA GLU A 21 1.69 -1.04 17.91
C GLU A 21 1.27 -0.03 16.84
N LEU A 22 0.86 -0.52 15.67
CA LEU A 22 0.36 0.37 14.62
C LEU A 22 -0.88 1.12 15.06
N GLY A 23 -1.80 0.44 15.74
CA GLY A 23 -3.00 1.07 16.27
C GLY A 23 -2.68 2.18 17.26
N HIS A 24 -1.75 1.93 18.16
CA HIS A 24 -1.29 2.95 19.10
C HIS A 24 -0.71 4.18 18.41
N ARG A 25 0.10 3.97 17.38
CA ARG A 25 0.69 5.05 16.61
C ARG A 25 -0.36 5.87 15.89
N ILE A 26 -1.36 5.22 15.32
CA ILE A 26 -2.48 5.90 14.68
C ILE A 26 -3.23 6.75 15.69
N ALA A 27 -3.52 6.20 16.87
CA ALA A 27 -4.21 6.93 17.92
C ALA A 27 -3.42 8.15 18.37
N ARG A 28 -2.11 8.03 18.54
CA ARG A 28 -1.26 9.15 18.91
C ARG A 28 -1.26 10.25 17.87
N LEU A 29 -1.13 9.87 16.59
CA LEU A 29 -1.15 10.82 15.49
C LEU A 29 -2.49 11.54 15.41
N ARG A 30 -3.58 10.81 15.65
CA ARG A 30 -4.91 11.39 15.70
C ARG A 30 -5.01 12.43 16.81
N LEU A 31 -4.54 12.08 18.01
CA LEU A 31 -4.57 12.99 19.16
C LEU A 31 -3.68 14.21 18.95
N GLU A 32 -2.54 14.06 18.32
CA GLU A 32 -1.67 15.18 17.98
C GLU A 32 -2.37 16.20 17.08
N ARG A 33 -3.31 15.73 16.27
CA ARG A 33 -4.11 16.58 15.39
C ARG A 33 -5.42 17.04 16.01
N ASN A 34 -5.62 16.75 17.29
CA ASN A 34 -6.84 17.11 18.03
C ASN A 34 -8.10 16.56 17.38
N LEU A 35 -8.02 15.37 16.81
CA LEU A 35 -9.15 14.71 16.19
C LEU A 35 -9.75 13.68 17.15
N THR A 36 -11.07 13.65 17.22
CA THR A 36 -11.77 12.56 17.89
C THR A 36 -11.82 11.35 16.97
N LYS A 37 -12.11 10.17 17.54
CA LYS A 37 -12.31 8.96 16.74
C LYS A 37 -13.41 9.16 15.71
N ALA A 38 -14.51 9.79 16.12
CA ALA A 38 -15.62 10.07 15.24
C ALA A 38 -15.21 10.97 14.06
N GLN A 39 -14.43 12.01 14.35
CA GLN A 39 -13.98 12.94 13.32
C GLN A 39 -13.06 12.26 12.32
N LEU A 40 -12.08 11.50 12.79
CA LEU A 40 -11.17 10.81 11.89
C LEU A 40 -11.91 9.75 11.07
N ALA A 41 -12.82 9.02 11.68
CA ALA A 41 -13.62 8.01 10.99
C ALA A 41 -14.46 8.66 9.88
N GLU A 42 -15.13 9.76 10.17
CA GLU A 42 -15.91 10.48 9.18
C GLU A 42 -15.06 10.98 8.03
N GLN A 43 -13.93 11.60 8.33
CA GLN A 43 -13.00 12.10 7.30
C GLN A 43 -12.44 10.97 6.45
N SER A 44 -12.20 9.82 7.05
CA SER A 44 -11.66 8.66 6.34
C SER A 44 -12.71 7.86 5.58
N GLY A 45 -14.00 8.13 5.81
CA GLY A 45 -15.08 7.39 5.19
C GLY A 45 -15.22 5.98 5.75
N ILE A 46 -14.91 5.77 7.02
CA ILE A 46 -15.05 4.49 7.70
C ILE A 46 -15.94 4.67 8.94
N SER A 47 -16.44 3.56 9.49
CA SER A 47 -17.22 3.64 10.72
C SER A 47 -16.30 3.90 11.92
N LYS A 48 -16.85 4.55 12.93
CA LYS A 48 -16.13 4.77 14.18
C LYS A 48 -15.68 3.44 14.79
N ARG A 49 -16.51 2.43 14.70
CA ARG A 49 -16.20 1.09 15.21
C ARG A 49 -14.99 0.48 14.49
N THR A 50 -14.93 0.65 13.18
CA THR A 50 -13.80 0.17 12.40
C THR A 50 -12.51 0.86 12.85
N LEU A 51 -12.56 2.18 13.05
CA LEU A 51 -11.41 2.92 13.54
C LEU A 51 -11.01 2.49 14.95
N GLU A 52 -11.96 2.28 15.83
CA GLU A 52 -11.69 1.78 17.19
C GLU A 52 -10.99 0.43 17.17
N ARG A 53 -11.43 -0.45 16.30
CA ARG A 53 -10.80 -1.77 16.12
C ARG A 53 -9.39 -1.65 15.56
N LEU A 54 -9.21 -0.74 14.63
CA LEU A 54 -7.89 -0.49 14.03
C LEU A 54 -6.92 0.03 15.09
N GLU A 55 -7.33 1.01 15.87
CA GLU A 55 -6.49 1.58 16.93
C GLU A 55 -6.21 0.57 18.05
N ALA A 56 -7.14 -0.31 18.32
CA ALA A 56 -6.96 -1.36 19.32
C ALA A 56 -6.12 -2.54 18.80
N GLY A 57 -5.93 -2.65 17.50
CA GLY A 57 -5.26 -3.79 16.91
C GLY A 57 -6.03 -5.10 17.09
N ALA A 58 -7.34 -5.02 17.28
CA ALA A 58 -8.16 -6.15 17.69
C ALA A 58 -8.57 -7.07 16.54
N ALA A 59 -8.57 -6.57 15.31
CA ALA A 59 -9.04 -7.34 14.17
C ALA A 59 -8.28 -6.98 12.90
N ALA A 60 -8.32 -7.88 11.92
CA ALA A 60 -7.81 -7.60 10.60
C ALA A 60 -8.61 -6.47 9.97
N THR A 61 -7.94 -5.51 9.40
CA THR A 61 -8.56 -4.38 8.72
C THR A 61 -8.29 -4.51 7.23
N GLN A 62 -9.29 -4.21 6.42
CA GLN A 62 -9.08 -4.16 4.98
C GLN A 62 -8.04 -3.11 4.64
N LEU A 63 -7.15 -3.44 3.75
CA LEU A 63 -6.06 -2.54 3.36
C LEU A 63 -6.59 -1.20 2.86
N SER A 64 -7.68 -1.19 2.11
CA SER A 64 -8.28 0.04 1.60
C SER A 64 -8.71 0.98 2.71
N LEU A 65 -9.25 0.45 3.80
CA LEU A 65 -9.67 1.26 4.94
C LEU A 65 -8.46 1.83 5.68
N PHE A 66 -7.44 1.02 5.84
CA PHE A 66 -6.18 1.46 6.44
C PHE A 66 -5.55 2.61 5.65
N LEU A 67 -5.51 2.48 4.32
CA LEU A 67 -4.97 3.53 3.46
C LEU A 67 -5.79 4.82 3.52
N ARG A 68 -7.11 4.73 3.69
CA ARG A 68 -7.96 5.90 3.87
C ARG A 68 -7.60 6.67 5.14
N VAL A 69 -7.35 5.95 6.23
CA VAL A 69 -6.93 6.57 7.48
C VAL A 69 -5.57 7.23 7.32
N LEU A 70 -4.62 6.56 6.69
CA LEU A 70 -3.30 7.13 6.44
C LEU A 70 -3.37 8.39 5.59
N ARG A 71 -4.28 8.42 4.61
CA ARG A 71 -4.47 9.61 3.78
C ARG A 71 -4.90 10.81 4.63
N GLN A 72 -5.83 10.60 5.54
CA GLN A 72 -6.30 11.67 6.42
C GLN A 72 -5.24 12.15 7.41
N LEU A 73 -4.31 11.29 7.74
CA LEU A 73 -3.19 11.64 8.61
C LEU A 73 -1.96 12.14 7.83
N ASP A 74 -2.09 12.33 6.52
CA ASP A 74 -1.01 12.78 5.62
C ASP A 74 0.21 11.85 5.65
N LEU A 75 -0.04 10.55 5.76
CA LEU A 75 1.01 9.54 5.84
C LEU A 75 1.19 8.75 4.56
N LEU A 76 0.31 8.91 3.56
CA LEU A 76 0.40 8.14 2.32
C LEU A 76 1.73 8.34 1.59
N GLU A 77 2.24 9.56 1.61
CA GLU A 77 3.51 9.86 0.96
C GLU A 77 4.67 9.06 1.57
N ARG A 78 4.58 8.76 2.86
CA ARG A 78 5.60 8.00 3.58
C ARG A 78 5.57 6.51 3.25
N LEU A 79 4.53 6.03 2.60
CA LEU A 79 4.53 4.66 2.09
C LEU A 79 5.65 4.42 1.09
N GLY A 80 6.05 5.44 0.36
CA GLY A 80 7.19 5.36 -0.52
C GLY A 80 8.50 5.05 0.20
N LEU A 81 8.61 5.44 1.47
CA LEU A 81 9.77 5.10 2.30
C LEU A 81 9.67 3.67 2.84
N LEU A 82 8.45 3.22 3.11
CA LEU A 82 8.21 1.88 3.61
C LEU A 82 8.35 0.84 2.50
N LEU A 83 7.84 1.16 1.32
CA LEU A 83 7.87 0.29 0.14
C LEU A 83 8.55 1.04 -1.01
N PRO A 84 9.87 1.23 -0.91
CA PRO A 84 10.58 1.99 -1.94
C PRO A 84 10.56 1.24 -3.27
N GLU A 85 10.45 2.01 -4.34
CA GLU A 85 10.65 1.43 -5.66
C GLU A 85 12.09 0.91 -5.77
N PRO A 86 12.29 -0.31 -6.25
CA PRO A 86 13.64 -0.81 -6.45
C PRO A 86 14.33 0.06 -7.50
N LYS A 87 15.52 0.56 -7.15
CA LYS A 87 16.36 1.26 -8.14
C LYS A 87 16.83 0.21 -9.15
N PRO A 88 16.44 0.32 -10.41
CA PRO A 88 16.85 -0.65 -11.37
C PRO A 88 18.35 -0.51 -11.62
N SER A 89 19.08 -1.63 -11.43
CA SER A 89 20.44 -1.74 -11.92
C SER A 89 20.40 -1.81 -13.45
N PRO A 90 21.52 -1.52 -14.15
CA PRO A 90 21.55 -1.66 -15.60
C PRO A 90 21.11 -3.04 -16.08
N ILE A 91 21.48 -4.08 -15.36
CA ILE A 91 21.09 -5.45 -15.68
C ILE A 91 19.58 -5.65 -15.51
N THR A 92 19.01 -5.09 -14.44
CA THR A 92 17.57 -5.18 -14.19
C THR A 92 16.79 -4.45 -15.28
N LEU A 93 17.26 -3.29 -15.70
CA LEU A 93 16.62 -2.55 -16.79
C LEU A 93 16.64 -3.33 -18.09
N LEU A 94 17.75 -3.97 -18.43
CA LEU A 94 17.83 -4.80 -19.61
C LEU A 94 16.86 -5.97 -19.55
N ARG A 95 16.76 -6.63 -18.42
CA ARG A 95 15.81 -7.73 -18.22
C ARG A 95 14.36 -7.28 -18.38
N GLN A 96 14.04 -6.12 -17.85
CA GLN A 96 12.69 -5.56 -18.00
C GLN A 96 12.39 -5.25 -19.45
N GLN A 97 13.32 -4.66 -20.16
CA GLN A 97 13.17 -4.35 -21.58
C GLN A 97 12.98 -5.64 -22.40
N GLU A 98 13.76 -6.66 -22.12
CA GLU A 98 13.60 -7.96 -22.76
C GLU A 98 12.25 -8.58 -22.46
N GLY A 99 11.78 -8.49 -21.21
CA GLY A 99 10.47 -8.95 -20.82
C GLY A 99 9.36 -8.25 -21.59
N ASP A 100 9.47 -6.95 -21.73
CA ASP A 100 8.51 -6.15 -22.47
C ASP A 100 8.52 -6.48 -23.95
N ARG A 101 9.70 -6.68 -24.53
CA ARG A 101 9.83 -7.11 -25.92
C ARG A 101 9.20 -8.48 -26.15
N LYS A 102 9.44 -9.42 -25.26
CA LYS A 102 8.83 -10.75 -25.35
C LYS A 102 7.31 -10.68 -25.25
N ARG A 103 6.79 -9.82 -24.39
CA ARG A 103 5.34 -9.61 -24.31
C ARG A 103 4.79 -9.01 -25.60
N ALA A 104 5.48 -8.05 -26.15
CA ALA A 104 5.08 -7.43 -27.40
C ALA A 104 5.10 -8.43 -28.56
N SER A 105 6.14 -9.27 -28.63
CA SER A 105 6.25 -10.28 -29.69
C SER A 105 5.26 -11.44 -29.54
N ARG A 106 4.78 -11.70 -28.33
CA ARG A 106 3.75 -12.72 -28.09
C ARG A 106 2.35 -12.24 -28.45
N ARG A 107 2.14 -10.95 -28.55
CA ARG A 107 0.88 -10.46 -29.07
C ARG A 107 0.75 -10.88 -30.51
N PRO A 108 -0.37 -11.49 -30.86
CA PRO A 108 -0.59 -11.73 -32.28
C PRO A 108 -0.46 -10.42 -33.02
N PRO A 109 0.28 -10.38 -34.11
CA PRO A 109 0.40 -9.14 -34.86
C PRO A 109 -1.01 -8.64 -35.15
N PRO A 110 -1.25 -7.33 -35.07
CA PRO A 110 -2.56 -6.82 -35.41
C PRO A 110 -2.87 -7.32 -36.80
N LYS A 111 -3.97 -8.01 -36.91
CA LYS A 111 -4.39 -8.52 -38.20
C LYS A 111 -4.38 -7.39 -39.19
N PRO A 112 -3.65 -7.51 -40.27
CA PRO A 112 -3.69 -6.47 -41.28
C PRO A 112 -5.12 -6.37 -41.77
N THR A 113 -5.78 -5.34 -41.32
CA THR A 113 -7.17 -5.15 -41.64
C THR A 113 -7.35 -4.71 -43.08
N ALA A 114 -6.35 -4.07 -43.65
CA ALA A 114 -6.45 -3.51 -44.97
C ALA A 114 -6.48 -4.57 -46.09
N PRO A 115 -5.58 -5.57 -46.13
CA PRO A 115 -5.64 -6.58 -47.18
C PRO A 115 -6.65 -7.65 -46.89
N TRP A 116 -7.22 -7.68 -45.72
CA TRP A 116 -8.11 -8.75 -45.33
C TRP A 116 -9.55 -8.27 -45.28
N ARG A 117 -10.17 -8.24 -46.42
CA ARG A 117 -11.57 -7.92 -46.53
C ARG A 117 -12.29 -9.02 -47.27
N TRP A 118 -13.34 -9.47 -46.64
CA TRP A 118 -14.23 -10.40 -47.27
C TRP A 118 -14.91 -9.75 -48.48
N GLY A 119 -14.92 -10.49 -49.56
CA GLY A 119 -15.57 -10.03 -50.76
C GLY A 119 -14.74 -9.09 -51.61
N GLN A 120 -13.50 -8.85 -51.27
CA GLN A 120 -12.59 -8.13 -52.15
C GLN A 120 -11.91 -9.08 -53.09
N PRO A 121 -11.95 -8.83 -54.36
CA PRO A 121 -11.23 -9.63 -55.33
C PRO A 121 -9.73 -9.53 -55.19
#